data_7f7873c67f9d06de14972189515da91a
#
_entry.id   7f7873c67f9d06de14972189515da91a
#
_cell.length_a   1.000
_cell.length_b   1.000
_cell.length_c   1.000
_cell.angle_alpha   90.00
_cell.angle_beta   90.00
_cell.angle_gamma   90.00
#
_symmetry.space_group_name_H-M   'P 1'
#
loop_
_entity.id
_entity.type
_entity.pdbx_description
1 polymer ?
#
loop_
_entity_poly.entity_id
_entity_poly.type
_entity_poly.pdbx_seq_one_letter_code
_entity_poly.pdbx_strand_id
1 'polypeptide(L)'
;MQKTMNDQPIQPGEGILHHAEGVDLIPANIELAGLEVALVNSMNREKMLKQVLDSAKREYDFILLDCMPSLGMLTINALAVADAALIPVQAQYLSAKGLEQLLQTVQKVRRQINPKLKIEGILRSEERR
;
A
#
# COMPACT_ATOMS: atom_id res chain seq x y z
N MET A 1 -11.30 3.90 -2.46
CA MET A 1 -10.49 5.09 -2.85
C MET A 1 -11.25 6.08 -3.72
N GLN A 2 -11.96 5.66 -4.77
CA GLN A 2 -12.71 6.60 -5.64
C GLN A 2 -13.77 7.40 -4.87
N LYS A 3 -14.52 6.77 -3.97
CA LYS A 3 -15.47 7.48 -3.09
C LYS A 3 -14.79 8.51 -2.20
N THR A 4 -13.63 8.16 -1.65
CA THR A 4 -12.84 9.08 -0.82
C THR A 4 -12.36 10.30 -1.59
N MET A 5 -11.97 10.12 -2.85
CA MET A 5 -11.58 11.24 -3.73
C MET A 5 -12.75 12.18 -4.05
N ASN A 6 -13.97 11.65 -4.06
CA ASN A 6 -15.21 12.40 -4.34
C ASN A 6 -15.90 12.88 -3.06
N ASP A 7 -15.24 12.84 -1.90
CA ASP A 7 -15.81 13.17 -0.59
C ASP A 7 -17.11 12.43 -0.26
N GLN A 8 -17.26 11.21 -0.81
CA GLN A 8 -18.40 10.35 -0.54
C GLN A 8 -18.14 9.49 0.70
N PRO A 9 -19.15 9.33 1.59
CA PRO A 9 -18.99 8.52 2.79
C PRO A 9 -18.80 7.04 2.42
N ILE A 10 -17.84 6.39 3.11
CA ILE A 10 -17.60 4.95 3.03
C ILE A 10 -18.37 4.30 4.18
N GLN A 11 -19.23 3.34 3.86
CA GLN A 11 -19.93 2.56 4.88
C GLN A 11 -18.95 1.58 5.55
N PRO A 12 -19.09 1.30 6.86
CA PRO A 12 -18.29 0.29 7.53
C PRO A 12 -18.44 -1.08 6.83
N GLY A 13 -17.32 -1.73 6.50
CA GLY A 13 -17.31 -3.01 5.80
C GLY A 13 -17.55 -2.93 4.28
N GLU A 14 -17.76 -1.76 3.72
CA GLU A 14 -17.96 -1.62 2.28
C GLU A 14 -16.72 -2.02 1.49
N GLY A 15 -16.91 -2.89 0.51
CA GLY A 15 -15.84 -3.40 -0.36
C GLY A 15 -15.00 -4.52 0.25
N ILE A 16 -15.35 -5.02 1.44
CA ILE A 16 -14.67 -6.14 2.08
C ILE A 16 -15.38 -7.44 1.68
N LEU A 17 -14.60 -8.38 1.15
CA LEU A 17 -15.05 -9.75 0.87
C LEU A 17 -14.58 -10.66 1.99
N HIS A 18 -15.52 -11.34 2.62
CA HIS A 18 -15.25 -12.28 3.71
C HIS A 18 -14.96 -13.68 3.18
N HIS A 19 -13.89 -14.30 3.65
CA HIS A 19 -13.54 -15.67 3.33
C HIS A 19 -13.69 -16.60 4.56
N ALA A 20 -14.12 -17.85 4.32
CA ALA A 20 -14.40 -18.82 5.38
C ALA A 20 -13.19 -19.17 6.27
N GLU A 21 -11.97 -18.96 5.79
CA GLU A 21 -10.72 -19.24 6.52
C GLU A 21 -10.30 -18.11 7.47
N GLY A 22 -11.16 -17.09 7.68
CA GLY A 22 -10.87 -15.99 8.60
C GLY A 22 -9.94 -14.92 8.01
N VAL A 23 -9.84 -14.87 6.68
CA VAL A 23 -9.13 -13.83 5.93
C VAL A 23 -10.12 -13.03 5.12
N ASP A 24 -10.10 -11.73 5.27
CA ASP A 24 -10.93 -10.83 4.49
C ASP A 24 -10.10 -10.12 3.41
N LEU A 25 -10.72 -9.77 2.30
CA LEU A 25 -10.05 -9.18 1.15
C LEU A 25 -10.75 -7.90 0.71
N ILE A 26 -9.98 -6.84 0.49
CA ILE A 26 -10.39 -5.69 -0.30
C ILE A 26 -9.76 -5.85 -1.69
N PRO A 27 -10.53 -6.26 -2.70
CA PRO A 27 -9.97 -6.50 -4.02
C PRO A 27 -9.60 -5.19 -4.72
N ALA A 28 -8.54 -5.23 -5.50
CA ALA A 28 -8.20 -4.21 -6.47
C ALA A 28 -8.57 -4.69 -7.89
N ASN A 29 -8.92 -3.75 -8.74
CA ASN A 29 -9.18 -4.02 -10.16
C ASN A 29 -8.39 -3.03 -11.04
N ILE A 30 -8.51 -3.18 -12.35
CA ILE A 30 -7.80 -2.34 -13.33
C ILE A 30 -8.17 -0.84 -13.21
N GLU A 31 -9.34 -0.53 -12.67
CA GLU A 31 -9.76 0.87 -12.46
C GLU A 31 -8.88 1.57 -11.42
N LEU A 32 -8.23 0.82 -10.53
CA LEU A 32 -7.28 1.37 -9.57
C LEU A 32 -6.07 2.03 -10.26
N ALA A 33 -5.66 1.51 -11.41
CA ALA A 33 -4.60 2.13 -12.21
C ALA A 33 -5.01 3.52 -12.75
N GLY A 34 -6.29 3.68 -13.11
CA GLY A 34 -6.85 4.99 -13.49
C GLY A 34 -6.87 5.99 -12.33
N LEU A 35 -7.10 5.50 -11.11
CA LEU A 35 -7.04 6.34 -9.90
C LEU A 35 -5.64 6.86 -9.62
N GLU A 36 -4.60 6.15 -9.99
CA GLU A 36 -3.22 6.62 -9.80
C GLU A 36 -2.96 7.93 -10.52
N VAL A 37 -3.45 8.04 -11.76
CA VAL A 37 -3.35 9.29 -12.54
C VAL A 37 -4.18 10.41 -11.91
N ALA A 38 -5.39 10.10 -11.45
CA ALA A 38 -6.27 11.08 -10.81
C ALA A 38 -5.71 11.56 -9.46
N LEU A 39 -5.05 10.68 -8.70
CA LEU A 39 -4.42 11.03 -7.42
C LEU A 39 -3.32 12.09 -7.57
N VAL A 40 -2.62 12.13 -8.70
CA VAL A 40 -1.54 13.10 -8.93
C VAL A 40 -2.01 14.54 -8.74
N ASN A 41 -3.26 14.83 -9.11
CA ASN A 41 -3.86 16.16 -9.04
C ASN A 41 -4.75 16.40 -7.80
N SER A 42 -4.85 15.41 -6.90
CA SER A 42 -5.72 15.51 -5.72
C SER A 42 -5.00 16.13 -4.53
N MET A 43 -5.73 16.92 -3.73
CA MET A 43 -5.24 17.40 -2.43
C MET A 43 -5.14 16.22 -1.45
N ASN A 44 -4.12 16.23 -0.60
CA ASN A 44 -3.86 15.15 0.38
C ASN A 44 -3.77 13.75 -0.26
N ARG A 45 -3.37 13.70 -1.52
CA ARG A 45 -3.29 12.49 -2.34
C ARG A 45 -2.54 11.33 -1.69
N GLU A 46 -1.56 11.62 -0.86
CA GLU A 46 -0.74 10.62 -0.15
C GLU A 46 -1.46 9.99 1.06
N LYS A 47 -2.62 10.50 1.47
CA LYS A 47 -3.37 10.03 2.65
C LYS A 47 -4.74 9.43 2.32
N MET A 48 -5.06 9.25 1.04
CA MET A 48 -6.38 8.73 0.62
C MET A 48 -6.63 7.30 1.12
N LEU A 49 -5.63 6.43 1.04
CA LEU A 49 -5.75 5.06 1.54
C LEU A 49 -5.91 5.03 3.06
N LYS A 50 -5.30 5.95 3.78
CA LYS A 50 -5.45 6.06 5.23
C LYS A 50 -6.92 6.23 5.64
N GLN A 51 -7.65 7.10 4.97
CA GLN A 51 -9.07 7.31 5.23
C GLN A 51 -9.90 6.05 4.99
N VAL A 52 -9.56 5.28 3.95
CA VAL A 52 -10.23 4.01 3.65
C VAL A 52 -9.99 2.98 4.75
N LEU A 53 -8.77 2.91 5.29
CA LEU A 53 -8.37 1.87 6.24
C LEU A 53 -8.60 2.23 7.70
N ASP A 54 -8.90 3.48 8.05
CA ASP A 54 -9.04 3.92 9.44
C ASP A 54 -10.13 3.15 10.21
N SER A 55 -11.22 2.76 9.55
CA SER A 55 -12.26 1.90 10.13
C SER A 55 -11.77 0.45 10.29
N ALA A 56 -11.13 -0.10 9.27
CA ALA A 56 -10.67 -1.48 9.27
C ALA A 56 -9.57 -1.75 10.31
N LYS A 57 -8.72 -0.79 10.59
CA LYS A 57 -7.62 -0.93 11.58
C LYS A 57 -8.07 -1.34 12.98
N ARG A 58 -9.34 -1.12 13.33
CA ARG A 58 -9.88 -1.47 14.64
C ARG A 58 -10.41 -2.91 14.71
N GLU A 59 -10.64 -3.53 13.57
CA GLU A 59 -11.30 -4.83 13.45
C GLU A 59 -10.34 -5.97 13.10
N TYR A 60 -9.12 -5.64 12.65
CA TYR A 60 -8.15 -6.63 12.18
C TYR A 60 -6.84 -6.53 12.96
N ASP A 61 -6.27 -7.68 13.30
CA ASP A 61 -4.95 -7.79 13.94
C ASP A 61 -3.83 -7.42 12.96
N PHE A 62 -3.99 -7.81 11.69
CA PHE A 62 -3.04 -7.53 10.61
C PHE A 62 -3.76 -7.06 9.36
N ILE A 63 -3.21 -6.07 8.68
CA ILE A 63 -3.63 -5.61 7.36
C ILE A 63 -2.41 -5.67 6.44
N LEU A 64 -2.48 -6.52 5.42
CA LEU A 64 -1.43 -6.67 4.41
C LEU A 64 -1.80 -5.84 3.18
N LEU A 65 -0.89 -4.96 2.77
CA LEU A 65 -1.02 -4.16 1.56
C LEU A 65 -0.10 -4.76 0.48
N ASP A 66 -0.69 -5.51 -0.45
CA ASP A 66 0.05 -6.04 -1.60
C ASP A 66 0.25 -4.94 -2.63
N CYS A 67 1.50 -4.53 -2.82
CA CYS A 67 1.86 -3.39 -3.65
C CYS A 67 2.62 -3.84 -4.90
N MET A 68 2.28 -3.24 -6.04
CA MET A 68 3.08 -3.40 -7.24
C MET A 68 4.50 -2.82 -7.04
N PRO A 69 5.53 -3.35 -7.71
CA PRO A 69 6.90 -2.83 -7.65
C PRO A 69 7.05 -1.51 -8.44
N SER A 70 6.15 -0.57 -8.20
CA SER A 70 6.16 0.77 -8.78
C SER A 70 6.35 1.81 -7.68
N LEU A 71 6.91 2.95 -8.02
CA LEU A 71 7.09 4.08 -7.09
C LEU A 71 5.99 5.15 -7.29
N GLY A 72 4.83 4.73 -7.76
CA GLY A 72 3.68 5.59 -8.02
C GLY A 72 2.91 5.99 -6.75
N MET A 73 1.85 6.77 -6.95
CA MET A 73 1.03 7.32 -5.85
C MET A 73 0.34 6.24 -5.01
N LEU A 74 -0.01 5.10 -5.58
CA LEU A 74 -0.59 3.98 -4.82
C LEU A 74 0.41 3.41 -3.82
N THR A 75 1.66 3.21 -4.24
CA THR A 75 2.73 2.76 -3.35
C THR A 75 3.01 3.78 -2.25
N ILE A 76 3.04 5.07 -2.57
CA ILE A 76 3.20 6.14 -1.58
C ILE A 76 2.05 6.12 -0.58
N ASN A 77 0.81 5.93 -1.02
CA ASN A 77 -0.36 5.81 -0.14
C ASN A 77 -0.24 4.59 0.80
N ALA A 78 0.20 3.44 0.29
CA ALA A 78 0.43 2.25 1.10
C ALA A 78 1.50 2.50 2.18
N LEU A 79 2.64 3.07 1.81
CA LEU A 79 3.71 3.42 2.74
C LEU A 79 3.30 4.50 3.75
N ALA A 80 2.43 5.44 3.35
CA ALA A 80 1.93 6.50 4.23
C ALA A 80 1.07 5.97 5.38
N VAL A 81 0.39 4.84 5.19
CA VAL A 81 -0.51 4.24 6.18
C VAL A 81 0.10 3.05 6.91
N ALA A 82 1.14 2.44 6.35
CA ALA A 82 1.76 1.23 6.89
C ALA A 82 2.55 1.52 8.17
N ASP A 83 2.59 0.53 9.06
CA ASP A 83 3.48 0.53 10.23
C ASP A 83 4.86 0.00 9.85
N ALA A 84 4.90 -0.98 8.95
CA ALA A 84 6.14 -1.58 8.47
C ALA A 84 6.07 -1.95 6.99
N ALA A 85 7.21 -1.95 6.33
CA ALA A 85 7.40 -2.43 4.97
C ALA A 85 8.26 -3.69 4.96
N LEU A 86 7.76 -4.75 4.33
CA LEU A 86 8.51 -5.96 4.02
C LEU A 86 8.81 -5.97 2.53
N ILE A 87 10.06 -6.14 2.15
CA ILE A 87 10.50 -6.05 0.76
C ILE A 87 10.89 -7.44 0.26
N PRO A 88 10.03 -8.12 -0.52
CA PRO A 88 10.40 -9.38 -1.15
C PRO A 88 11.35 -9.10 -2.33
N VAL A 89 12.45 -9.85 -2.39
CA VAL A 89 13.47 -9.74 -3.43
C VAL A 89 13.70 -11.11 -4.06
N GLN A 90 13.51 -11.18 -5.39
CA GLN A 90 13.99 -12.32 -6.17
C GLN A 90 15.40 -12.00 -6.71
N ALA A 91 16.34 -12.89 -6.46
CA ALA A 91 17.76 -12.68 -6.80
C ALA A 91 18.03 -12.40 -8.29
N GLN A 92 17.10 -12.81 -9.18
CA GLN A 92 17.25 -12.67 -10.64
C GLN A 92 16.55 -11.42 -11.22
N TYR A 93 15.63 -10.78 -10.49
CA TYR A 93 14.73 -9.76 -11.08
C TYR A 93 14.88 -8.36 -10.50
N LEU A 94 15.46 -8.20 -9.33
CA LEU A 94 15.68 -6.87 -8.77
C LEU A 94 17.13 -6.45 -8.92
N SER A 95 17.38 -5.47 -9.77
CA SER A 95 18.69 -4.84 -9.84
C SER A 95 18.98 -4.12 -8.51
N ALA A 96 20.27 -4.07 -8.12
CA ALA A 96 20.70 -3.29 -6.95
C ALA A 96 20.21 -1.84 -7.01
N LYS A 97 20.13 -1.25 -8.20
CA LYS A 97 19.61 0.09 -8.45
C LYS A 97 18.11 0.22 -8.15
N GLY A 98 17.32 -0.78 -8.53
CA GLY A 98 15.87 -0.79 -8.23
C GLY A 98 15.59 -0.87 -6.73
N LEU A 99 16.33 -1.69 -6.00
CA LEU A 99 16.26 -1.76 -4.54
C LEU A 99 16.66 -0.43 -3.89
N GLU A 100 17.73 0.17 -4.35
CA GLU A 100 18.19 1.47 -3.85
C GLU A 100 17.13 2.56 -4.03
N GLN A 101 16.49 2.64 -5.20
CA GLN A 101 15.41 3.59 -5.47
C GLN A 101 14.21 3.35 -4.55
N LEU A 102 13.84 2.10 -4.32
CA LEU A 102 12.76 1.75 -3.39
C LEU A 102 13.10 2.19 -1.96
N LEU A 103 14.29 1.88 -1.47
CA LEU A 103 14.75 2.30 -0.14
C LEU A 103 14.78 3.82 0.03
N GLN A 104 15.23 4.55 -1.00
CA GLN A 104 15.20 6.02 -1.00
C GLN A 104 13.77 6.55 -0.93
N THR A 105 12.81 5.94 -1.63
CA THR A 105 11.41 6.31 -1.58
C THR A 105 10.81 6.05 -0.20
N VAL A 106 11.07 4.90 0.39
CA VAL A 106 10.65 4.58 1.77
C VAL A 106 11.20 5.60 2.76
N GLN A 107 12.46 6.00 2.62
CA GLN A 107 13.07 7.03 3.48
C GLN A 107 12.43 8.40 3.30
N LYS A 108 12.06 8.81 2.07
CA LYS A 108 11.35 10.07 1.83
C LYS A 108 9.97 10.06 2.48
N VAL A 109 9.21 8.99 2.31
CA VAL A 109 7.89 8.84 2.95
C VAL A 109 8.02 8.88 4.46
N ARG A 110 9.01 8.20 5.02
CA ARG A 110 9.29 8.22 6.47
C ARG A 110 9.60 9.62 6.99
N ARG A 111 10.36 10.41 6.27
CA ARG A 111 10.72 11.77 6.69
C ARG A 111 9.58 12.77 6.58
N GLN A 112 8.78 12.66 5.52
CA GLN A 112 7.83 13.72 5.12
C GLN A 112 6.38 13.39 5.47
N ILE A 113 6.01 12.11 5.53
CA ILE A 113 4.61 11.69 5.61
C ILE A 113 4.36 10.80 6.82
N ASN A 114 5.18 9.75 7.01
CA ASN A 114 4.95 8.72 8.02
C ASN A 114 6.23 8.41 8.82
N PRO A 115 6.52 9.19 9.87
CA PRO A 115 7.74 9.01 10.68
C PRO A 115 7.82 7.67 11.41
N LYS A 116 6.69 6.97 11.59
CA LYS A 116 6.61 5.67 12.28
C LYS A 116 6.93 4.49 11.39
N LEU A 117 6.98 4.68 10.06
CA LEU A 117 7.24 3.62 9.10
C LEU A 117 8.60 2.96 9.37
N LYS A 118 8.58 1.65 9.51
CA LYS A 118 9.78 0.81 9.68
C LYS A 118 10.00 -0.04 8.45
N ILE A 119 11.25 -0.41 8.17
CA ILE A 119 11.58 -1.49 7.26
C ILE A 119 11.74 -2.74 8.12
N GLU A 120 10.79 -3.67 8.02
CA GLU A 120 10.83 -4.92 8.79
C GLU A 120 11.96 -5.83 8.32
N GLY A 121 12.18 -5.87 7.02
CA GLY A 121 13.26 -6.64 6.45
C GLY A 121 13.18 -6.77 4.93
N ILE A 122 14.19 -7.43 4.40
CA ILE A 122 14.24 -7.85 3.00
C ILE A 122 14.09 -9.38 2.99
N LEU A 123 13.00 -9.86 2.36
CA LEU A 123 12.74 -11.28 2.21
C LEU A 123 13.28 -11.76 0.86
N ARG A 124 14.33 -12.54 0.89
CA ARG A 124 14.87 -13.18 -0.31
C ARG A 124 14.07 -14.45 -0.59
N SER A 125 13.36 -14.48 -1.71
CA SER A 125 12.72 -15.69 -2.21
C SER A 125 13.68 -16.40 -3.19
N GLU A 126 13.91 -17.69 -2.98
CA GLU A 126 14.58 -18.55 -3.95
C GLU A 126 13.55 -19.49 -4.58
N GLU A 127 13.29 -19.36 -5.86
CA GLU A 127 12.65 -20.44 -6.60
C GLU A 127 13.66 -21.59 -6.71
N ARG A 128 13.41 -22.66 -5.98
CA ARG A 128 14.05 -23.93 -6.29
C ARG A 128 13.35 -24.50 -7.53
N ARG A 129 14.05 -24.47 -8.64
CA ARG A 129 13.66 -25.26 -9.82
C ARG A 129 13.97 -26.73 -9.57
#